data_d1718884abefdcc029fae27307789aec
#
_entry.id   d1718884abefdcc029fae27307789aec
#
_cell.length_a   1.000
_cell.length_b   1.000
_cell.length_c   1.000
_cell.angle_alpha   90.00
_cell.angle_beta   90.00
_cell.angle_gamma   90.00
#
_symmetry.space_group_name_H-M   'P 1'
#
loop_
_entity.id
_entity.type
_entity.pdbx_description
1 polymer ?
#
loop_
_entity_poly.entity_id
_entity_poly.type
_entity_poly.pdbx_seq_one_letter_code
_entity_poly.pdbx_strand_id
1 'polypeptide(L)'
;MAAPRVVVRSSSQQQPAAVLAAAPAAAPRAVRAPRRALRVAAAGADALAASAAVAAKAPQDVRVVVAGPTGYIGRFVTKELISRGYQVTALSREKAGIKGKMGKEDTQREFAGARVVFGDVTSEASISAAAFDQPADVVVCCLASRTGGKKDSWDIDYQATKNVLDAARKAGAKHFVLLSAICVQRPLLEFQRAKLKLEDELAAAGDITYSIVRPTAFFKSLAGQVKLVQQGKPYVMFGDGNLAACKPISEADLARFMADCISDPSKHNQMLPVGGPGGALTAKQQAQILFRLTGLPEKYISAPVWLFDGIIGVLDALAKVFPNLEDAAEFGRIGRYYATESMLVWDEANARYDADATPEYGVDTLEGFFKKAVTEGLAGQELGDQAVFGVGE
;
A
#
# COMPACT_ATOMS: atom_id res chain seq x y z
N MET A 1 -4.28 53.34 -62.49
CA MET A 1 -5.77 53.24 -62.46
C MET A 1 -6.21 52.99 -61.06
N ALA A 2 -6.89 53.99 -60.48
CA ALA A 2 -7.24 54.02 -59.04
C ALA A 2 -8.62 53.40 -58.83
N ALA A 3 -8.78 52.63 -57.79
CA ALA A 3 -10.06 52.12 -57.33
C ALA A 3 -10.60 52.97 -56.16
N PRO A 4 -11.92 53.23 -56.09
CA PRO A 4 -12.48 54.19 -55.16
C PRO A 4 -12.73 53.60 -53.76
N ARG A 5 -12.52 54.43 -52.76
CA ARG A 5 -12.89 54.21 -51.34
C ARG A 5 -14.39 54.40 -51.11
N VAL A 6 -15.03 53.44 -50.47
CA VAL A 6 -16.39 53.61 -49.93
C VAL A 6 -16.24 53.97 -48.43
N VAL A 7 -16.81 55.11 -48.05
CA VAL A 7 -16.96 55.57 -46.67
C VAL A 7 -18.34 55.21 -46.20
N VAL A 8 -18.42 54.36 -45.13
CA VAL A 8 -19.67 54.09 -44.42
C VAL A 8 -19.61 54.83 -43.05
N ARG A 9 -20.53 55.75 -42.87
CA ARG A 9 -20.79 56.46 -41.61
C ARG A 9 -21.71 55.60 -40.77
N SER A 10 -21.31 55.25 -39.57
CA SER A 10 -22.17 54.70 -38.53
C SER A 10 -22.42 55.73 -37.43
N SER A 11 -23.68 56.12 -37.27
CA SER A 11 -24.19 56.92 -36.17
C SER A 11 -24.51 56.05 -34.98
N SER A 12 -23.79 56.19 -33.89
CA SER A 12 -24.10 55.58 -32.62
C SER A 12 -24.80 56.57 -31.71
N GLN A 13 -26.09 56.34 -31.45
CA GLN A 13 -26.82 56.98 -30.33
C GLN A 13 -26.50 56.21 -29.04
N GLN A 14 -25.88 56.89 -28.09
CA GLN A 14 -25.71 56.41 -26.72
C GLN A 14 -26.96 56.79 -25.91
N GLN A 15 -27.62 55.79 -25.34
CA GLN A 15 -28.57 55.98 -24.24
C GLN A 15 -27.81 55.89 -22.89
N PRO A 16 -28.19 56.69 -21.86
CA PRO A 16 -27.53 56.61 -20.55
C PRO A 16 -28.01 55.41 -19.76
N ALA A 17 -27.07 54.60 -19.24
CA ALA A 17 -27.34 53.51 -18.32
C ALA A 17 -27.72 54.04 -16.93
N ALA A 18 -28.87 53.60 -16.43
CA ALA A 18 -29.30 53.83 -15.07
C ALA A 18 -28.42 53.00 -14.08
N VAL A 19 -27.78 53.72 -13.17
CA VAL A 19 -27.01 53.11 -12.09
C VAL A 19 -28.00 52.57 -11.05
N LEU A 20 -28.21 51.25 -11.00
CA LEU A 20 -28.88 50.63 -9.86
C LEU A 20 -27.86 50.53 -8.73
N ALA A 21 -28.13 51.19 -7.62
CA ALA A 21 -27.39 51.07 -6.37
C ALA A 21 -27.57 49.68 -5.80
N ALA A 22 -26.49 48.90 -5.72
CA ALA A 22 -26.47 47.61 -5.06
C ALA A 22 -26.61 47.77 -3.54
N ALA A 23 -27.58 47.09 -2.96
CA ALA A 23 -27.73 47.00 -1.50
C ALA A 23 -26.50 46.25 -0.90
N PRO A 24 -26.06 46.60 0.33
CA PRO A 24 -24.91 45.97 0.96
C PRO A 24 -25.20 44.48 1.21
N ALA A 25 -24.29 43.61 0.73
CA ALA A 25 -24.37 42.18 0.95
C ALA A 25 -24.32 41.88 2.45
N ALA A 26 -25.34 41.18 2.96
CA ALA A 26 -25.36 40.71 4.33
C ALA A 26 -24.16 39.80 4.61
N ALA A 27 -23.43 40.08 5.69
CA ALA A 27 -22.31 39.26 6.13
C ALA A 27 -22.73 37.77 6.29
N PRO A 28 -21.90 36.81 5.87
CA PRO A 28 -22.26 35.40 5.99
C PRO A 28 -22.44 35.03 7.47
N ARG A 29 -23.63 34.59 7.83
CA ARG A 29 -23.94 34.03 9.15
C ARG A 29 -23.02 32.82 9.38
N ALA A 30 -22.16 32.92 10.41
CA ALA A 30 -21.33 31.79 10.83
C ALA A 30 -22.21 30.57 11.12
N VAL A 31 -22.13 29.57 10.25
CA VAL A 31 -22.83 28.30 10.46
C VAL A 31 -22.12 27.58 11.60
N ARG A 32 -22.76 27.50 12.75
CA ARG A 32 -22.25 26.77 13.91
C ARG A 32 -22.15 25.29 13.52
N ALA A 33 -20.93 24.72 13.50
CA ALA A 33 -20.71 23.33 13.22
C ALA A 33 -21.58 22.42 14.10
N PRO A 34 -22.16 21.35 13.60
CA PRO A 34 -23.02 20.47 14.40
C PRO A 34 -22.22 19.89 15.58
N ARG A 35 -22.86 19.80 16.75
CA ARG A 35 -22.23 19.32 18.01
C ARG A 35 -21.48 17.98 17.86
N ARG A 36 -21.89 17.12 16.92
CA ARG A 36 -21.22 15.85 16.59
C ARG A 36 -19.86 16.10 15.95
N ALA A 37 -19.75 17.02 15.00
CA ALA A 37 -18.47 17.37 14.34
C ALA A 37 -17.46 18.00 15.33
N LEU A 38 -17.93 18.83 16.26
CA LEU A 38 -17.10 19.40 17.33
C LEU A 38 -16.60 18.35 18.31
N ARG A 39 -17.39 17.30 18.64
CA ARG A 39 -16.96 16.19 19.50
C ARG A 39 -15.92 15.30 18.80
N VAL A 40 -16.08 15.02 17.51
CA VAL A 40 -15.12 14.23 16.73
C VAL A 40 -13.79 15.00 16.59
N ALA A 41 -13.85 16.31 16.34
CA ALA A 41 -12.64 17.15 16.26
C ALA A 41 -11.89 17.23 17.61
N ALA A 42 -12.61 17.33 18.74
CA ALA A 42 -12.01 17.34 20.07
C ALA A 42 -11.37 15.98 20.40
N ALA A 43 -12.07 14.86 20.12
CA ALA A 43 -11.53 13.51 20.33
C ALA A 43 -10.26 13.29 19.49
N GLY A 44 -10.23 13.79 18.25
CA GLY A 44 -9.04 13.73 17.39
C GLY A 44 -7.84 14.51 17.95
N ALA A 45 -8.06 15.66 18.59
CA ALA A 45 -7.01 16.44 19.23
C ALA A 45 -6.42 15.71 20.45
N ASP A 46 -7.27 15.12 21.29
CA ASP A 46 -6.85 14.33 22.45
C ASP A 46 -6.09 13.07 22.02
N ALA A 47 -6.55 12.37 20.96
CA ALA A 47 -5.86 11.23 20.41
C ALA A 47 -4.48 11.61 19.85
N LEU A 48 -4.36 12.76 19.18
CA LEU A 48 -3.08 13.24 18.64
C LEU A 48 -2.10 13.59 19.77
N ALA A 49 -2.56 14.24 20.84
CA ALA A 49 -1.72 14.52 22.01
C ALA A 49 -1.26 13.23 22.69
N ALA A 50 -2.16 12.24 22.83
CA ALA A 50 -1.83 10.95 23.43
C ALA A 50 -0.81 10.15 22.61
N SER A 51 -0.94 10.13 21.27
CA SER A 51 0.02 9.44 20.41
C SER A 51 1.37 10.16 20.34
N ALA A 52 1.40 11.50 20.36
CA ALA A 52 2.62 12.27 20.45
C ALA A 52 3.36 12.00 21.79
N ALA A 53 2.63 11.83 22.89
CA ALA A 53 3.22 11.43 24.16
C ALA A 53 3.83 10.01 24.11
N VAL A 54 3.23 9.09 23.36
CA VAL A 54 3.82 7.74 23.10
C VAL A 54 5.09 7.88 22.27
N ALA A 55 5.06 8.66 21.18
CA ALA A 55 6.21 8.87 20.30
C ALA A 55 7.43 9.49 21.03
N ALA A 56 7.19 10.23 22.11
CA ALA A 56 8.27 10.82 22.93
C ALA A 56 8.91 9.86 23.94
N LYS A 57 8.33 8.66 24.14
CA LYS A 57 8.90 7.65 25.04
C LYS A 57 10.14 7.00 24.42
N ALA A 58 11.02 6.47 25.27
CA ALA A 58 12.09 5.59 24.80
C ALA A 58 11.48 4.28 24.28
N PRO A 59 12.06 3.65 23.23
CA PRO A 59 11.48 2.43 22.62
C PRO A 59 11.16 1.31 23.62
N GLN A 60 12.01 1.10 24.63
CA GLN A 60 11.81 0.09 25.67
C GLN A 60 10.58 0.36 26.58
N ASP A 61 10.02 1.56 26.53
CA ASP A 61 8.84 1.96 27.31
C ASP A 61 7.56 1.96 26.46
N VAL A 62 7.66 1.58 25.17
CA VAL A 62 6.54 1.51 24.23
C VAL A 62 6.19 0.06 23.92
N ARG A 63 4.94 -0.31 24.16
CA ARG A 63 4.39 -1.65 23.87
C ARG A 63 3.71 -1.65 22.52
N VAL A 64 4.22 -2.50 21.62
CA VAL A 64 3.77 -2.59 20.23
C VAL A 64 3.19 -3.98 19.96
N VAL A 65 1.93 -4.03 19.55
CA VAL A 65 1.33 -5.28 19.05
C VAL A 65 1.49 -5.29 17.53
N VAL A 66 2.07 -6.37 16.98
CA VAL A 66 2.19 -6.59 15.53
C VAL A 66 1.22 -7.69 15.10
N ALA A 67 0.25 -7.36 14.25
CA ALA A 67 -0.64 -8.32 13.61
C ALA A 67 -0.10 -8.71 12.23
N GLY A 68 0.03 -10.02 11.96
CA GLY A 68 0.62 -10.54 10.72
C GLY A 68 2.16 -10.56 10.71
N PRO A 69 2.84 -10.87 11.83
CA PRO A 69 4.32 -10.84 11.93
C PRO A 69 5.01 -11.83 11.00
N THR A 70 4.36 -12.95 10.67
CA THR A 70 4.91 -14.00 9.80
C THR A 70 4.66 -13.78 8.31
N GLY A 71 3.97 -12.68 7.96
CA GLY A 71 3.79 -12.24 6.58
C GLY A 71 5.09 -11.72 5.97
N TYR A 72 5.07 -11.52 4.64
CA TYR A 72 6.25 -11.11 3.90
C TYR A 72 6.89 -9.82 4.47
N ILE A 73 6.14 -8.73 4.57
CA ILE A 73 6.63 -7.47 5.16
C ILE A 73 6.62 -7.55 6.68
N GLY A 74 5.60 -8.17 7.29
CA GLY A 74 5.44 -8.23 8.73
C GLY A 74 6.64 -8.81 9.47
N ARG A 75 7.38 -9.77 8.86
CA ARG A 75 8.60 -10.33 9.46
C ARG A 75 9.73 -9.29 9.57
N PHE A 76 9.91 -8.46 8.56
CA PHE A 76 10.92 -7.40 8.59
C PHE A 76 10.53 -6.32 9.59
N VAL A 77 9.26 -5.91 9.61
CA VAL A 77 8.73 -4.93 10.56
C VAL A 77 8.89 -5.43 12.00
N THR A 78 8.52 -6.68 12.28
CA THR A 78 8.64 -7.26 13.62
C THR A 78 10.09 -7.28 14.09
N LYS A 79 11.02 -7.71 13.23
CA LYS A 79 12.47 -7.73 13.54
C LYS A 79 13.03 -6.33 13.73
N GLU A 80 12.62 -5.38 12.92
CA GLU A 80 13.04 -3.98 13.03
C GLU A 80 12.59 -3.39 14.38
N LEU A 81 11.34 -3.62 14.79
CA LEU A 81 10.84 -3.14 16.07
C LEU A 81 11.58 -3.78 17.26
N ILE A 82 11.88 -5.08 17.19
CA ILE A 82 12.68 -5.77 18.21
C ILE A 82 14.08 -5.15 18.26
N SER A 83 14.73 -4.93 17.11
CA SER A 83 16.09 -4.37 17.05
C SER A 83 16.19 -2.95 17.58
N ARG A 84 15.11 -2.16 17.46
CA ARG A 84 15.00 -0.81 18.05
C ARG A 84 14.70 -0.83 19.56
N GLY A 85 14.46 -2.00 20.15
CA GLY A 85 14.21 -2.16 21.58
C GLY A 85 12.76 -1.96 22.02
N TYR A 86 11.80 -1.93 21.10
CA TYR A 86 10.37 -1.90 21.47
C TYR A 86 9.94 -3.16 22.22
N GLN A 87 8.95 -3.05 23.12
CA GLN A 87 8.29 -4.20 23.75
C GLN A 87 7.28 -4.80 22.77
N VAL A 88 7.73 -5.74 21.93
CA VAL A 88 6.92 -6.30 20.85
C VAL A 88 6.10 -7.50 21.31
N THR A 89 4.78 -7.46 21.05
CA THR A 89 3.89 -8.62 21.08
C THR A 89 3.55 -9.02 19.64
N ALA A 90 3.99 -10.19 19.19
CA ALA A 90 3.79 -10.71 17.84
C ALA A 90 2.58 -11.64 17.79
N LEU A 91 1.44 -11.17 17.23
CA LEU A 91 0.21 -11.95 17.09
C LEU A 91 0.25 -12.82 15.82
N SER A 92 0.38 -14.11 15.97
CA SER A 92 0.49 -15.10 14.90
C SER A 92 -0.60 -16.17 15.01
N ARG A 93 -0.77 -16.93 13.93
CA ARG A 93 -1.52 -18.18 13.94
C ARG A 93 -0.60 -19.33 14.39
N GLU A 94 -1.15 -20.41 14.92
CA GLU A 94 -0.37 -21.59 15.32
C GLU A 94 0.39 -22.24 14.17
N LYS A 95 -0.21 -22.22 12.97
CA LYS A 95 0.43 -22.62 11.71
C LYS A 95 0.56 -21.38 10.81
N ALA A 96 1.73 -20.85 10.70
CA ALA A 96 2.04 -19.59 10.05
C ALA A 96 3.02 -19.74 8.87
N GLY A 97 3.44 -18.64 8.29
CA GLY A 97 4.38 -18.60 7.16
C GLY A 97 3.77 -19.11 5.85
N ILE A 98 4.63 -19.28 4.84
CA ILE A 98 4.24 -19.76 3.51
C ILE A 98 3.71 -21.19 3.63
N LYS A 99 2.51 -21.43 3.09
CA LYS A 99 1.81 -22.75 3.14
C LYS A 99 1.67 -23.34 4.55
N GLY A 100 1.70 -22.50 5.60
CA GLY A 100 1.56 -22.95 7.00
C GLY A 100 2.73 -23.82 7.51
N LYS A 101 3.91 -23.69 6.92
CA LYS A 101 5.10 -24.51 7.27
C LYS A 101 5.76 -24.11 8.59
N MET A 102 5.48 -22.92 9.14
CA MET A 102 6.02 -22.48 10.43
C MET A 102 5.10 -22.89 11.58
N GLY A 103 5.60 -23.70 12.48
CA GLY A 103 4.94 -24.05 13.75
C GLY A 103 5.11 -22.97 14.83
N LYS A 104 4.59 -23.24 16.03
CA LYS A 104 4.72 -22.34 17.19
C LYS A 104 6.18 -22.09 17.56
N GLU A 105 6.97 -23.14 17.67
CA GLU A 105 8.39 -23.05 18.04
C GLU A 105 9.22 -22.29 17.01
N ASP A 106 8.96 -22.52 15.73
CA ASP A 106 9.65 -21.80 14.65
C ASP A 106 9.32 -20.32 14.72
N THR A 107 8.05 -19.98 14.96
CA THR A 107 7.61 -18.59 15.08
C THR A 107 8.25 -17.90 16.29
N GLN A 108 8.33 -18.62 17.45
CA GLN A 108 8.98 -18.09 18.64
C GLN A 108 10.49 -17.88 18.43
N ARG A 109 11.13 -18.80 17.72
CA ARG A 109 12.56 -18.69 17.34
C ARG A 109 12.81 -17.56 16.38
N GLU A 110 11.94 -17.40 15.36
CA GLU A 110 12.03 -16.34 14.34
C GLU A 110 11.95 -14.94 14.98
N PHE A 111 11.14 -14.78 16.02
CA PHE A 111 10.91 -13.50 16.71
C PHE A 111 11.44 -13.53 18.16
N ALA A 112 12.63 -14.13 18.35
CA ALA A 112 13.32 -14.07 19.62
C ALA A 112 13.50 -12.60 20.06
N GLY A 113 13.12 -12.27 21.30
CA GLY A 113 13.06 -10.90 21.81
C GLY A 113 11.65 -10.28 21.78
N ALA A 114 10.67 -10.92 21.12
CA ALA A 114 9.27 -10.54 21.22
C ALA A 114 8.48 -11.55 22.07
N ARG A 115 7.38 -11.09 22.64
CA ARG A 115 6.34 -11.95 23.19
C ARG A 115 5.49 -12.49 22.02
N VAL A 116 5.70 -13.75 21.64
CA VAL A 116 4.89 -14.38 20.59
C VAL A 116 3.61 -14.94 21.18
N VAL A 117 2.47 -14.53 20.67
CA VAL A 117 1.13 -14.97 21.06
C VAL A 117 0.38 -15.56 19.87
N PHE A 118 -0.52 -16.51 20.17
CA PHE A 118 -1.26 -17.21 19.12
C PHE A 118 -2.74 -16.92 19.21
N GLY A 119 -3.31 -16.43 18.11
CA GLY A 119 -4.72 -16.07 18.00
C GLY A 119 -5.21 -16.05 16.56
N ASP A 120 -6.52 -16.08 16.42
CA ASP A 120 -7.20 -15.99 15.13
C ASP A 120 -7.69 -14.57 14.86
N VAL A 121 -7.13 -13.92 13.84
CA VAL A 121 -7.48 -12.55 13.44
C VAL A 121 -8.90 -12.44 12.88
N THR A 122 -9.55 -13.54 12.53
CA THR A 122 -10.96 -13.55 12.12
C THR A 122 -11.93 -13.44 13.31
N SER A 123 -11.43 -13.57 14.55
CA SER A 123 -12.18 -13.45 15.80
C SER A 123 -11.63 -12.33 16.68
N GLU A 124 -12.39 -11.26 16.87
CA GLU A 124 -12.01 -10.17 17.77
C GLU A 124 -11.78 -10.65 19.20
N ALA A 125 -12.59 -11.59 19.69
CA ALA A 125 -12.41 -12.17 21.03
C ALA A 125 -11.08 -12.92 21.15
N SER A 126 -10.67 -13.68 20.11
CA SER A 126 -9.37 -14.36 20.08
C SER A 126 -8.21 -13.36 20.08
N ILE A 127 -8.31 -12.27 19.31
CA ILE A 127 -7.31 -11.20 19.30
C ILE A 127 -7.19 -10.57 20.67
N SER A 128 -8.31 -10.18 21.29
CA SER A 128 -8.34 -9.52 22.60
C SER A 128 -7.73 -10.39 23.69
N ALA A 129 -8.08 -11.66 23.72
CA ALA A 129 -7.56 -12.61 24.70
C ALA A 129 -6.07 -12.91 24.51
N ALA A 130 -5.57 -12.96 23.26
CA ALA A 130 -4.18 -13.33 22.98
C ALA A 130 -3.22 -12.13 23.04
N ALA A 131 -3.59 -10.99 22.45
CA ALA A 131 -2.66 -9.88 22.19
C ALA A 131 -2.91 -8.66 23.10
N PHE A 132 -4.10 -8.54 23.70
CA PHE A 132 -4.49 -7.39 24.52
C PHE A 132 -4.84 -7.79 25.97
N ASP A 133 -4.35 -8.91 26.45
CA ASP A 133 -4.31 -9.29 27.87
C ASP A 133 -3.39 -8.36 28.69
N GLN A 134 -2.50 -7.63 28.00
CA GLN A 134 -1.69 -6.55 28.51
C GLN A 134 -1.96 -5.26 27.72
N PRO A 135 -1.80 -4.08 28.32
CA PRO A 135 -1.95 -2.82 27.61
C PRO A 135 -0.99 -2.72 26.41
N ALA A 136 -1.46 -2.10 25.32
CA ALA A 136 -0.66 -1.77 24.13
C ALA A 136 -0.72 -0.26 23.88
N ASP A 137 0.42 0.34 23.53
CA ASP A 137 0.50 1.76 23.15
C ASP A 137 0.23 1.93 21.67
N VAL A 138 0.78 1.02 20.84
CA VAL A 138 0.72 1.07 19.38
C VAL A 138 0.37 -0.30 18.80
N VAL A 139 -0.37 -0.31 17.70
CA VAL A 139 -0.61 -1.51 16.90
C VAL A 139 -0.05 -1.30 15.51
N VAL A 140 0.71 -2.26 15.01
CA VAL A 140 1.20 -2.32 13.62
C VAL A 140 0.52 -3.49 12.92
N CYS A 141 -0.27 -3.20 11.91
CA CYS A 141 -1.02 -4.20 11.16
C CYS A 141 -0.42 -4.42 9.78
N CYS A 142 0.12 -5.63 9.57
CA CYS A 142 0.70 -6.09 8.32
C CYS A 142 -0.12 -7.24 7.69
N LEU A 143 -1.40 -7.32 8.01
CA LEU A 143 -2.29 -8.32 7.42
C LEU A 143 -2.52 -8.02 5.93
N ALA A 144 -2.52 -9.07 5.13
CA ALA A 144 -2.90 -9.02 3.73
C ALA A 144 -3.47 -10.38 3.31
N SER A 145 -4.42 -10.35 2.36
CA SER A 145 -4.90 -11.54 1.69
C SER A 145 -3.75 -12.27 0.99
N ARG A 146 -3.83 -13.60 0.90
CA ARG A 146 -2.80 -14.41 0.27
C ARG A 146 -2.97 -14.50 -1.23
N THR A 147 -4.20 -14.67 -1.65
CA THR A 147 -4.54 -14.93 -3.06
C THR A 147 -4.95 -13.66 -3.79
N GLY A 148 -5.42 -12.62 -3.06
CA GLY A 148 -6.06 -11.46 -3.66
C GLY A 148 -7.43 -11.78 -4.28
N GLY A 149 -7.94 -13.01 -4.13
CA GLY A 149 -9.30 -13.38 -4.51
C GLY A 149 -10.35 -12.56 -3.76
N LYS A 150 -11.55 -12.51 -4.28
CA LYS A 150 -12.61 -11.65 -3.76
C LYS A 150 -12.91 -11.90 -2.29
N LYS A 151 -13.18 -13.17 -1.94
CA LYS A 151 -13.49 -13.54 -0.55
C LYS A 151 -12.31 -13.30 0.39
N ASP A 152 -11.11 -13.74 0.03
CA ASP A 152 -9.90 -13.59 0.83
C ASP A 152 -9.57 -12.12 1.08
N SER A 153 -9.77 -11.25 0.09
CA SER A 153 -9.59 -9.80 0.21
C SER A 153 -10.54 -9.19 1.25
N TRP A 154 -11.83 -9.49 1.18
CA TRP A 154 -12.80 -8.95 2.14
C TRP A 154 -12.67 -9.57 3.54
N ASP A 155 -12.33 -10.84 3.64
CA ASP A 155 -12.14 -11.52 4.93
C ASP A 155 -10.87 -11.03 5.65
N ILE A 156 -9.76 -10.81 4.92
CA ILE A 156 -8.47 -10.51 5.53
C ILE A 156 -8.10 -9.03 5.42
N ASP A 157 -8.08 -8.43 4.20
CA ASP A 157 -7.67 -7.04 4.04
C ASP A 157 -8.66 -6.08 4.71
N TYR A 158 -9.94 -6.46 4.79
CA TYR A 158 -10.94 -5.65 5.50
C TYR A 158 -11.32 -6.25 6.88
N GLN A 159 -12.04 -7.36 6.93
CA GLN A 159 -12.69 -7.80 8.18
C GLN A 159 -11.69 -8.18 9.28
N ALA A 160 -10.66 -8.97 8.98
CA ALA A 160 -9.66 -9.36 9.98
C ALA A 160 -8.85 -8.14 10.45
N THR A 161 -8.51 -7.23 9.54
CA THR A 161 -7.80 -5.99 9.89
C THR A 161 -8.70 -5.05 10.72
N LYS A 162 -10.00 -5.00 10.42
CA LYS A 162 -10.99 -4.28 11.24
C LYS A 162 -11.12 -4.88 12.65
N ASN A 163 -11.13 -6.20 12.78
CA ASN A 163 -11.15 -6.86 14.09
C ASN A 163 -9.93 -6.46 14.93
N VAL A 164 -8.74 -6.37 14.31
CA VAL A 164 -7.53 -5.90 14.99
C VAL A 164 -7.67 -4.43 15.41
N LEU A 165 -8.22 -3.57 14.54
CA LEU A 165 -8.46 -2.16 14.86
C LEU A 165 -9.45 -2.01 16.02
N ASP A 166 -10.57 -2.74 16.00
CA ASP A 166 -11.60 -2.65 17.03
C ASP A 166 -11.06 -3.16 18.38
N ALA A 167 -10.28 -4.26 18.39
CA ALA A 167 -9.61 -4.75 19.58
C ALA A 167 -8.57 -3.75 20.13
N ALA A 168 -7.77 -3.13 19.25
CA ALA A 168 -6.80 -2.10 19.61
C ALA A 168 -7.46 -0.90 20.29
N ARG A 169 -8.56 -0.40 19.71
CA ARG A 169 -9.34 0.73 20.26
C ARG A 169 -9.94 0.40 21.63
N LYS A 170 -10.54 -0.80 21.78
CA LYS A 170 -11.08 -1.27 23.07
C LYS A 170 -10.00 -1.40 24.14
N ALA A 171 -8.79 -1.84 23.76
CA ALA A 171 -7.62 -1.92 24.64
C ALA A 171 -6.97 -0.56 24.93
N GLY A 172 -7.45 0.53 24.32
CA GLY A 172 -6.96 1.89 24.53
C GLY A 172 -5.63 2.21 23.89
N ALA A 173 -5.25 1.50 22.83
CA ALA A 173 -4.08 1.85 22.00
C ALA A 173 -4.20 3.28 21.47
N LYS A 174 -3.06 3.98 21.31
CA LYS A 174 -3.01 5.39 20.96
C LYS A 174 -2.72 5.63 19.49
N HIS A 175 -2.07 4.67 18.83
CA HIS A 175 -1.67 4.80 17.44
C HIS A 175 -1.81 3.48 16.68
N PHE A 176 -2.23 3.54 15.42
CA PHE A 176 -2.40 2.39 14.53
C PHE A 176 -1.61 2.60 13.24
N VAL A 177 -0.57 1.80 13.01
CA VAL A 177 0.20 1.81 11.77
C VAL A 177 -0.35 0.72 10.85
N LEU A 178 -0.92 1.12 9.72
CA LEU A 178 -1.51 0.22 8.74
C LEU A 178 -0.61 0.06 7.51
N LEU A 179 -0.23 -1.17 7.19
CA LEU A 179 0.36 -1.49 5.91
C LEU A 179 -0.73 -1.61 4.84
N SER A 180 -0.89 -0.57 4.05
CA SER A 180 -1.76 -0.54 2.88
C SER A 180 -0.96 -0.73 1.58
N ALA A 181 -1.36 -0.11 0.49
CA ALA A 181 -0.69 -0.17 -0.80
C ALA A 181 -0.96 1.09 -1.62
N ILE A 182 0.01 1.55 -2.42
CA ILE A 182 -0.19 2.76 -3.25
C ILE A 182 -1.29 2.59 -4.29
N CYS A 183 -1.52 1.36 -4.73
CA CYS A 183 -2.51 1.03 -5.75
C CYS A 183 -3.97 1.24 -5.33
N VAL A 184 -4.27 1.49 -4.04
CA VAL A 184 -5.63 1.82 -3.59
C VAL A 184 -6.14 3.18 -4.07
N GLN A 185 -5.26 4.05 -4.57
CA GLN A 185 -5.63 5.36 -5.15
C GLN A 185 -6.60 5.23 -6.31
N ARG A 186 -6.49 4.14 -7.10
CA ARG A 186 -7.36 3.80 -8.22
C ARG A 186 -7.87 2.35 -8.05
N PRO A 187 -8.91 2.12 -7.22
CA PRO A 187 -9.32 0.79 -6.80
C PRO A 187 -10.09 0.06 -7.90
N LEU A 188 -9.38 -0.71 -8.72
CA LEU A 188 -9.96 -1.57 -9.77
C LEU A 188 -10.15 -3.02 -9.32
N LEU A 189 -9.47 -3.45 -8.25
CA LEU A 189 -9.41 -4.81 -7.74
C LEU A 189 -10.11 -4.93 -6.37
N GLU A 190 -10.55 -6.12 -6.02
CA GLU A 190 -11.28 -6.33 -4.76
C GLU A 190 -10.42 -6.06 -3.52
N PHE A 191 -9.14 -6.48 -3.50
CA PHE A 191 -8.27 -6.20 -2.36
C PHE A 191 -8.00 -4.69 -2.17
N GLN A 192 -7.98 -3.91 -3.27
CA GLN A 192 -7.81 -2.47 -3.20
C GLN A 192 -9.04 -1.81 -2.57
N ARG A 193 -10.26 -2.26 -2.95
CA ARG A 193 -11.52 -1.77 -2.37
C ARG A 193 -11.65 -2.14 -0.90
N ALA A 194 -11.24 -3.36 -0.54
CA ALA A 194 -11.24 -3.84 0.84
C ALA A 194 -10.29 -3.01 1.73
N LYS A 195 -9.06 -2.75 1.27
CA LYS A 195 -8.10 -1.90 1.98
C LYS A 195 -8.59 -0.46 2.09
N LEU A 196 -9.09 0.12 1.00
CA LEU A 196 -9.57 1.51 0.99
C LEU A 196 -10.73 1.71 1.96
N LYS A 197 -11.67 0.75 2.02
CA LYS A 197 -12.77 0.78 3.01
C LYS A 197 -12.25 0.80 4.44
N LEU A 198 -11.21 0.03 4.75
CA LEU A 198 -10.60 0.04 6.07
C LEU A 198 -9.88 1.35 6.37
N GLU A 199 -9.16 1.91 5.39
CA GLU A 199 -8.49 3.20 5.53
C GLU A 199 -9.50 4.31 5.90
N ASP A 200 -10.65 4.33 5.21
CA ASP A 200 -11.73 5.28 5.47
C ASP A 200 -12.29 5.14 6.90
N GLU A 201 -12.51 3.90 7.36
CA GLU A 201 -13.00 3.64 8.72
C GLU A 201 -11.96 4.02 9.79
N LEU A 202 -10.68 3.73 9.55
CA LEU A 202 -9.58 4.10 10.44
C LEU A 202 -9.44 5.63 10.53
N ALA A 203 -9.46 6.32 9.38
CA ALA A 203 -9.39 7.77 9.34
C ALA A 203 -10.59 8.45 10.03
N ALA A 204 -11.76 7.83 10.02
CA ALA A 204 -12.98 8.32 10.65
C ALA A 204 -13.09 7.97 12.15
N ALA A 205 -12.20 7.15 12.71
CA ALA A 205 -12.32 6.62 14.07
C ALA A 205 -12.27 7.71 15.14
N GLY A 206 -11.37 8.69 15.02
CA GLY A 206 -11.29 9.91 15.86
C GLY A 206 -10.76 9.70 17.28
N ASP A 207 -10.74 8.49 17.81
CA ASP A 207 -10.28 8.11 19.16
C ASP A 207 -8.90 7.44 19.18
N ILE A 208 -8.35 7.15 18.02
CA ILE A 208 -7.01 6.62 17.80
C ILE A 208 -6.37 7.36 16.62
N THR A 209 -5.07 7.65 16.68
CA THR A 209 -4.34 8.20 15.54
C THR A 209 -3.86 7.08 14.63
N TYR A 210 -3.51 7.44 13.40
CA TYR A 210 -3.08 6.45 12.41
C TYR A 210 -1.88 6.93 11.58
N SER A 211 -1.14 5.96 11.04
CA SER A 211 -0.23 6.13 9.90
C SER A 211 -0.60 5.08 8.85
N ILE A 212 -1.21 5.51 7.75
CA ILE A 212 -1.59 4.62 6.65
C ILE A 212 -0.45 4.61 5.64
N VAL A 213 0.38 3.57 5.68
CA VAL A 213 1.55 3.42 4.82
C VAL A 213 1.13 2.80 3.50
N ARG A 214 1.34 3.50 2.40
CA ARG A 214 1.02 3.08 1.03
C ARG A 214 2.31 2.86 0.23
N PRO A 215 2.99 1.71 0.40
CA PRO A 215 4.21 1.43 -0.33
C PRO A 215 3.96 1.17 -1.81
N THR A 216 4.99 1.42 -2.59
CA THR A 216 5.10 1.03 -4.00
C THR A 216 5.44 -0.46 -4.13
N ALA A 217 5.98 -0.91 -5.28
CA ALA A 217 6.36 -2.30 -5.50
C ALA A 217 7.53 -2.73 -4.58
N PHE A 218 7.49 -3.96 -4.09
CA PHE A 218 8.58 -4.55 -3.31
C PHE A 218 9.63 -5.19 -4.21
N PHE A 219 10.89 -5.19 -3.81
CA PHE A 219 11.98 -5.78 -4.59
C PHE A 219 11.71 -7.24 -4.95
N LYS A 220 11.23 -8.03 -4.00
CA LYS A 220 10.92 -9.44 -4.23
C LYS A 220 9.88 -9.66 -5.33
N SER A 221 8.87 -8.78 -5.43
CA SER A 221 7.84 -8.89 -6.48
C SER A 221 8.43 -8.75 -7.89
N LEU A 222 9.60 -8.12 -8.02
CA LEU A 222 10.31 -7.91 -9.28
C LEU A 222 11.38 -8.98 -9.56
N ALA A 223 11.65 -9.89 -8.61
CA ALA A 223 12.68 -10.91 -8.72
C ALA A 223 12.29 -12.09 -9.61
N GLY A 224 11.03 -12.22 -10.00
CA GLY A 224 10.50 -13.41 -10.68
C GLY A 224 11.20 -13.78 -11.97
N GLN A 225 11.84 -12.83 -12.65
CA GLN A 225 12.53 -13.08 -13.92
C GLN A 225 14.06 -13.20 -13.79
N VAL A 226 14.63 -13.01 -12.59
CA VAL A 226 16.10 -13.11 -12.39
C VAL A 226 16.63 -14.46 -12.84
N LYS A 227 16.04 -15.57 -12.38
CA LYS A 227 16.45 -16.93 -12.77
C LYS A 227 16.31 -17.18 -14.28
N LEU A 228 15.24 -16.66 -14.90
CA LEU A 228 15.03 -16.83 -16.35
C LEU A 228 16.14 -16.15 -17.15
N VAL A 229 16.46 -14.90 -16.79
CA VAL A 229 17.53 -14.14 -17.44
C VAL A 229 18.89 -14.83 -17.22
N GLN A 230 19.21 -15.29 -15.99
CA GLN A 230 20.44 -16.06 -15.71
C GLN A 230 20.58 -17.33 -16.56
N GLN A 231 19.46 -17.97 -16.93
CA GLN A 231 19.42 -19.13 -17.83
C GLN A 231 19.50 -18.74 -19.31
N GLY A 232 19.73 -17.47 -19.64
CA GLY A 232 19.78 -16.97 -21.02
C GLY A 232 18.41 -16.91 -21.71
N LYS A 233 17.30 -17.05 -20.96
CA LYS A 233 15.93 -16.95 -21.47
C LYS A 233 15.53 -15.47 -21.63
N PRO A 234 14.59 -15.17 -22.53
CA PRO A 234 14.09 -13.82 -22.71
C PRO A 234 13.39 -13.29 -21.45
N TYR A 235 13.52 -11.99 -21.20
CA TYR A 235 12.69 -11.26 -20.23
C TYR A 235 11.29 -11.06 -20.82
N VAL A 236 10.26 -11.44 -20.06
CA VAL A 236 8.85 -11.28 -20.47
C VAL A 236 8.34 -9.93 -19.98
N MET A 237 7.81 -9.14 -20.90
CA MET A 237 7.20 -7.84 -20.59
C MET A 237 5.87 -7.67 -21.33
N PHE A 238 5.03 -6.73 -20.90
CA PHE A 238 3.79 -6.40 -21.58
C PHE A 238 3.96 -5.14 -22.42
N GLY A 239 3.34 -5.13 -23.63
CA GLY A 239 3.54 -4.07 -24.59
C GLY A 239 5.02 -3.89 -24.94
N ASP A 240 5.50 -2.66 -24.93
CA ASP A 240 6.91 -2.30 -25.15
C ASP A 240 7.76 -2.31 -23.86
N GLY A 241 7.16 -2.70 -22.73
CA GLY A 241 7.80 -2.71 -21.41
C GLY A 241 7.83 -1.33 -20.72
N ASN A 242 7.17 -0.31 -21.29
CA ASN A 242 7.11 1.05 -20.73
C ASN A 242 5.71 1.47 -20.27
N LEU A 243 4.73 0.54 -20.25
CA LEU A 243 3.33 0.84 -19.91
C LEU A 243 3.17 1.29 -18.45
N ALA A 244 3.95 0.75 -17.55
CA ALA A 244 3.88 1.03 -16.12
C ALA A 244 5.28 1.20 -15.54
N ALA A 245 5.38 2.02 -14.49
CA ALA A 245 6.61 2.25 -13.76
C ALA A 245 6.37 2.16 -12.24
N CYS A 246 7.43 1.92 -11.47
CA CYS A 246 7.39 1.94 -10.02
C CYS A 246 8.71 2.49 -9.45
N LYS A 247 8.68 3.03 -8.22
CA LYS A 247 9.85 3.30 -7.39
C LYS A 247 10.01 2.16 -6.37
N PRO A 248 10.66 1.04 -6.72
CA PRO A 248 10.67 -0.14 -5.85
C PRO A 248 11.31 0.16 -4.50
N ILE A 249 10.76 -0.41 -3.42
CA ILE A 249 11.29 -0.27 -2.07
C ILE A 249 11.70 -1.63 -1.51
N SER A 250 12.82 -1.67 -0.76
CA SER A 250 13.24 -2.87 -0.07
C SER A 250 12.35 -3.14 1.15
N GLU A 251 12.27 -4.40 1.54
CA GLU A 251 11.54 -4.83 2.74
C GLU A 251 12.13 -4.24 4.01
N ALA A 252 13.46 -4.08 4.04
CA ALA A 252 14.18 -3.50 5.16
C ALA A 252 13.92 -1.99 5.28
N ASP A 253 13.98 -1.24 4.17
CA ASP A 253 13.65 0.18 4.16
C ASP A 253 12.20 0.42 4.55
N LEU A 254 11.28 -0.37 4.02
CA LEU A 254 9.87 -0.27 4.38
C LEU A 254 9.63 -0.57 5.87
N ALA A 255 10.33 -1.55 6.43
CA ALA A 255 10.24 -1.87 7.85
C ALA A 255 10.75 -0.70 8.72
N ARG A 256 11.87 -0.08 8.33
CA ARG A 256 12.39 1.13 8.98
C ARG A 256 11.37 2.28 8.92
N PHE A 257 10.79 2.54 7.73
CA PHE A 257 9.77 3.57 7.57
C PHE A 257 8.54 3.32 8.46
N MET A 258 8.05 2.09 8.52
CA MET A 258 6.91 1.74 9.38
C MET A 258 7.24 1.86 10.87
N ALA A 259 8.47 1.57 11.28
CA ALA A 259 8.91 1.79 12.64
C ALA A 259 9.04 3.30 12.98
N ASP A 260 9.48 4.13 12.01
CA ASP A 260 9.51 5.59 12.17
C ASP A 260 8.10 6.18 12.37
N CYS A 261 7.05 5.55 11.84
CA CYS A 261 5.67 5.98 12.07
C CYS A 261 5.26 5.93 13.55
N ILE A 262 5.99 5.19 14.39
CA ILE A 262 5.72 5.13 15.84
C ILE A 262 6.33 6.33 16.56
N SER A 263 7.55 6.72 16.18
CA SER A 263 8.36 7.73 16.89
C SER A 263 8.33 9.12 16.27
N ASP A 264 7.75 9.28 15.09
CA ASP A 264 7.67 10.56 14.38
C ASP A 264 6.22 11.07 14.33
N PRO A 265 5.84 12.03 15.21
CA PRO A 265 4.48 12.58 15.24
C PRO A 265 4.04 13.24 13.93
N SER A 266 4.96 13.67 13.06
CA SER A 266 4.62 14.25 11.76
C SER A 266 3.95 13.25 10.81
N LYS A 267 4.10 11.96 11.08
CA LYS A 267 3.48 10.86 10.34
C LYS A 267 2.11 10.43 10.90
N HIS A 268 1.69 11.02 12.05
CA HIS A 268 0.41 10.69 12.66
C HIS A 268 -0.76 11.38 11.92
N ASN A 269 -1.86 10.67 11.77
CA ASN A 269 -3.04 11.04 10.98
C ASN A 269 -2.71 11.37 9.52
N GLN A 270 -1.77 10.61 8.95
CA GLN A 270 -1.30 10.78 7.57
C GLN A 270 -1.54 9.54 6.72
N MET A 271 -1.85 9.76 5.43
CA MET A 271 -1.70 8.77 4.37
C MET A 271 -0.32 8.95 3.75
N LEU A 272 0.52 7.93 3.82
CA LEU A 272 1.95 8.00 3.58
C LEU A 272 2.35 7.14 2.36
N PRO A 273 2.27 7.67 1.14
CA PRO A 273 2.88 7.02 0.00
C PRO A 273 4.40 6.95 0.21
N VAL A 274 5.02 5.82 -0.14
CA VAL A 274 6.47 5.63 0.01
C VAL A 274 7.02 4.68 -1.03
N GLY A 275 8.06 5.13 -1.74
CA GLY A 275 8.89 4.34 -2.64
C GLY A 275 10.33 4.26 -2.17
N GLY A 276 11.14 3.41 -2.80
CA GLY A 276 12.56 3.34 -2.59
C GLY A 276 13.34 4.39 -3.40
N PRO A 277 14.64 4.52 -3.15
CA PRO A 277 15.51 5.45 -3.88
C PRO A 277 15.82 4.97 -5.30
N GLY A 278 16.27 5.89 -6.16
CA GLY A 278 16.80 5.58 -7.49
C GLY A 278 15.84 5.84 -8.65
N GLY A 279 14.74 6.54 -8.40
CA GLY A 279 13.79 6.95 -9.41
C GLY A 279 12.81 5.85 -9.83
N ALA A 280 11.89 6.19 -10.72
CA ALA A 280 10.90 5.25 -11.24
C ALA A 280 11.49 4.39 -12.37
N LEU A 281 11.23 3.09 -12.32
CA LEU A 281 11.74 2.10 -13.27
C LEU A 281 10.58 1.38 -13.98
N THR A 282 10.61 1.37 -15.31
CA THR A 282 9.72 0.54 -16.13
C THR A 282 10.20 -0.92 -16.19
N ALA A 283 9.34 -1.83 -16.65
CA ALA A 283 9.71 -3.24 -16.82
C ALA A 283 10.93 -3.40 -17.78
N LYS A 284 11.00 -2.57 -18.83
CA LYS A 284 12.14 -2.56 -19.75
C LYS A 284 13.43 -2.13 -19.08
N GLN A 285 13.40 -1.07 -18.27
CA GLN A 285 14.57 -0.59 -17.52
C GLN A 285 15.03 -1.62 -16.48
N GLN A 286 14.10 -2.30 -15.80
CA GLN A 286 14.42 -3.40 -14.87
C GLN A 286 15.12 -4.56 -15.60
N ALA A 287 14.64 -4.93 -16.80
CA ALA A 287 15.27 -5.94 -17.63
C ALA A 287 16.68 -5.53 -18.06
N GLN A 288 16.88 -4.27 -18.47
CA GLN A 288 18.20 -3.74 -18.85
C GLN A 288 19.20 -3.81 -17.70
N ILE A 289 18.77 -3.53 -16.47
CA ILE A 289 19.61 -3.73 -15.27
C ILE A 289 20.02 -5.18 -15.14
N LEU A 290 19.09 -6.13 -15.27
CA LEU A 290 19.39 -7.57 -15.17
C LEU A 290 20.35 -8.06 -16.28
N PHE A 291 20.13 -7.66 -17.53
CA PHE A 291 21.02 -8.03 -18.63
C PHE A 291 22.44 -7.46 -18.44
N ARG A 292 22.55 -6.21 -17.99
CA ARG A 292 23.83 -5.60 -17.65
C ARG A 292 24.57 -6.37 -16.54
N LEU A 293 23.86 -6.75 -15.46
CA LEU A 293 24.44 -7.46 -14.33
C LEU A 293 24.85 -8.91 -14.67
N THR A 294 24.13 -9.55 -15.59
CA THR A 294 24.46 -10.93 -16.02
C THR A 294 25.47 -11.00 -17.16
N GLY A 295 25.74 -9.88 -17.85
CA GLY A 295 26.58 -9.83 -19.04
C GLY A 295 25.97 -10.55 -20.26
N LEU A 296 24.70 -10.91 -20.20
CA LEU A 296 24.00 -11.61 -21.27
C LEU A 296 23.39 -10.62 -22.29
N PRO A 297 23.25 -11.01 -23.56
CA PRO A 297 22.60 -10.18 -24.57
C PRO A 297 21.12 -9.97 -24.22
N GLU A 298 20.62 -8.75 -24.46
CA GLU A 298 19.22 -8.40 -24.24
C GLU A 298 18.30 -9.23 -25.14
N LYS A 299 17.35 -9.94 -24.52
CA LYS A 299 16.33 -10.72 -25.21
C LYS A 299 14.98 -10.47 -24.55
N TYR A 300 13.97 -10.14 -25.34
CA TYR A 300 12.64 -9.79 -24.85
C TYR A 300 11.54 -10.63 -25.50
N ILE A 301 10.52 -10.95 -24.73
CA ILE A 301 9.22 -11.40 -25.25
C ILE A 301 8.20 -10.34 -24.84
N SER A 302 7.54 -9.74 -25.84
CA SER A 302 6.47 -8.79 -25.64
C SER A 302 5.12 -9.49 -25.71
N ALA A 303 4.40 -9.54 -24.59
CA ALA A 303 3.04 -10.04 -24.54
C ALA A 303 2.03 -8.89 -24.73
N PRO A 304 1.04 -9.04 -25.59
CA PRO A 304 0.03 -8.01 -25.77
C PRO A 304 -0.95 -7.98 -24.60
N VAL A 305 -1.32 -6.78 -24.12
CA VAL A 305 -2.22 -6.61 -22.97
C VAL A 305 -3.61 -7.20 -23.22
N TRP A 306 -4.12 -7.15 -24.46
CA TRP A 306 -5.42 -7.72 -24.82
C TRP A 306 -5.56 -9.22 -24.53
N LEU A 307 -4.42 -9.93 -24.37
CA LEU A 307 -4.44 -11.34 -23.97
C LEU A 307 -5.07 -11.52 -22.58
N PHE A 308 -4.79 -10.61 -21.64
CA PHE A 308 -5.46 -10.60 -20.35
C PHE A 308 -6.97 -10.35 -20.51
N ASP A 309 -7.36 -9.38 -21.34
CA ASP A 309 -8.76 -9.03 -21.55
C ASP A 309 -9.55 -10.22 -22.11
N GLY A 310 -8.95 -10.97 -23.03
CA GLY A 310 -9.53 -12.18 -23.58
C GLY A 310 -9.69 -13.30 -22.52
N ILE A 311 -8.64 -13.57 -21.75
CA ILE A 311 -8.67 -14.62 -20.70
C ILE A 311 -9.69 -14.23 -19.61
N ILE A 312 -9.66 -13.00 -19.12
CA ILE A 312 -10.59 -12.49 -18.11
C ILE A 312 -12.03 -12.60 -18.60
N GLY A 313 -12.29 -12.17 -19.84
CA GLY A 313 -13.64 -12.24 -20.43
C GLY A 313 -14.20 -13.68 -20.50
N VAL A 314 -13.37 -14.66 -20.85
CA VAL A 314 -13.73 -16.09 -20.84
C VAL A 314 -13.98 -16.57 -19.40
N LEU A 315 -13.10 -16.25 -18.46
CA LEU A 315 -13.26 -16.63 -17.06
C LEU A 315 -14.52 -16.03 -16.44
N ASP A 316 -14.82 -14.75 -16.71
CA ASP A 316 -16.05 -14.09 -16.26
C ASP A 316 -17.33 -14.73 -16.82
N ALA A 317 -17.30 -15.14 -18.10
CA ALA A 317 -18.43 -15.84 -18.68
C ALA A 317 -18.65 -17.22 -18.03
N LEU A 318 -17.58 -17.96 -17.77
CA LEU A 318 -17.61 -19.26 -17.11
C LEU A 318 -17.96 -19.13 -15.61
N ALA A 319 -17.53 -18.10 -14.93
CA ALA A 319 -17.83 -17.86 -13.50
C ALA A 319 -19.33 -17.68 -13.23
N LYS A 320 -20.11 -17.25 -14.22
CA LYS A 320 -21.59 -17.21 -14.09
C LYS A 320 -22.20 -18.58 -13.90
N VAL A 321 -21.55 -19.64 -14.38
CA VAL A 321 -22.00 -21.04 -14.25
C VAL A 321 -21.19 -21.76 -13.17
N PHE A 322 -19.92 -21.42 -13.02
CA PHE A 322 -18.97 -22.03 -12.11
C PHE A 322 -18.37 -20.96 -11.18
N PRO A 323 -19.02 -20.62 -10.04
CA PRO A 323 -18.58 -19.53 -9.15
C PRO A 323 -17.14 -19.65 -8.63
N ASN A 324 -16.60 -20.86 -8.55
CA ASN A 324 -15.20 -21.12 -8.17
C ASN A 324 -14.16 -20.52 -9.15
N LEU A 325 -14.57 -20.07 -10.34
CA LEU A 325 -13.71 -19.38 -11.29
C LEU A 325 -13.65 -17.86 -11.08
N GLU A 326 -14.45 -17.29 -10.18
CA GLU A 326 -14.40 -15.86 -9.85
C GLU A 326 -12.99 -15.43 -9.40
N ASP A 327 -12.35 -16.22 -8.52
CA ASP A 327 -11.01 -15.93 -8.04
C ASP A 327 -9.97 -16.04 -9.14
N ALA A 328 -10.13 -16.96 -10.10
CA ALA A 328 -9.25 -17.05 -11.27
C ALA A 328 -9.36 -15.82 -12.18
N ALA A 329 -10.59 -15.30 -12.37
CA ALA A 329 -10.82 -14.07 -13.11
C ALA A 329 -10.20 -12.85 -12.38
N GLU A 330 -10.37 -12.77 -11.06
CA GLU A 330 -9.76 -11.71 -10.24
C GLU A 330 -8.24 -11.76 -10.29
N PHE A 331 -7.65 -12.96 -10.25
CA PHE A 331 -6.22 -13.16 -10.41
C PHE A 331 -5.71 -12.67 -11.79
N GLY A 332 -6.47 -12.93 -12.85
CA GLY A 332 -6.21 -12.35 -14.18
C GLY A 332 -6.22 -10.82 -14.17
N ARG A 333 -7.19 -10.20 -13.48
CA ARG A 333 -7.28 -8.74 -13.32
C ARG A 333 -6.09 -8.17 -12.54
N ILE A 334 -5.62 -8.88 -11.50
CA ILE A 334 -4.42 -8.51 -10.75
C ILE A 334 -3.20 -8.47 -11.68
N GLY A 335 -3.00 -9.52 -12.50
CA GLY A 335 -1.92 -9.56 -13.47
C GLY A 335 -1.99 -8.42 -14.49
N ARG A 336 -3.20 -8.16 -15.05
CA ARG A 336 -3.43 -7.04 -15.95
C ARG A 336 -3.13 -5.68 -15.29
N TYR A 337 -3.59 -5.50 -14.06
CA TYR A 337 -3.36 -4.27 -13.31
C TYR A 337 -1.87 -3.96 -13.19
N TYR A 338 -1.08 -4.91 -12.69
CA TYR A 338 0.35 -4.72 -12.54
C TYR A 338 1.13 -4.60 -13.86
N ALA A 339 0.56 -5.07 -14.96
CA ALA A 339 1.13 -4.89 -16.29
C ALA A 339 0.91 -3.48 -16.87
N THR A 340 -0.15 -2.77 -16.44
CA THR A 340 -0.59 -1.52 -17.09
C THR A 340 -0.66 -0.30 -16.17
N GLU A 341 -0.77 -0.50 -14.86
CA GLU A 341 -0.91 0.59 -13.88
C GLU A 341 0.40 0.81 -13.11
N SER A 342 0.86 2.05 -13.05
CA SER A 342 2.09 2.39 -12.33
C SER A 342 1.90 2.37 -10.82
N MET A 343 2.94 1.94 -10.10
CA MET A 343 3.02 2.00 -8.64
C MET A 343 3.68 3.31 -8.20
N LEU A 344 3.00 4.42 -8.46
CA LEU A 344 3.42 5.79 -8.20
C LEU A 344 2.24 6.59 -7.66
N VAL A 345 2.48 7.76 -7.11
CA VAL A 345 1.41 8.68 -6.70
C VAL A 345 0.57 9.05 -7.92
N TRP A 346 -0.74 9.00 -7.77
CA TRP A 346 -1.68 9.45 -8.79
C TRP A 346 -1.99 10.94 -8.62
N ASP A 347 -1.72 11.70 -9.65
CA ASP A 347 -2.06 13.12 -9.76
C ASP A 347 -3.48 13.25 -10.34
N GLU A 348 -4.45 13.50 -9.49
CA GLU A 348 -5.86 13.68 -9.87
C GLU A 348 -6.07 14.85 -10.83
N ALA A 349 -5.31 15.95 -10.64
CA ALA A 349 -5.48 17.15 -11.45
C ALA A 349 -5.07 16.95 -12.90
N ASN A 350 -4.03 16.15 -13.14
CA ASN A 350 -3.47 15.88 -14.44
C ASN A 350 -3.82 14.47 -14.97
N ALA A 351 -4.59 13.69 -14.22
CA ALA A 351 -4.99 12.31 -14.53
C ALA A 351 -3.80 11.43 -14.97
N ARG A 352 -2.69 11.50 -14.24
CA ARG A 352 -1.45 10.75 -14.53
C ARG A 352 -0.75 10.26 -13.27
N TYR A 353 0.08 9.26 -13.42
CA TYR A 353 1.02 8.88 -12.38
C TYR A 353 2.22 9.82 -12.36
N ASP A 354 2.63 10.22 -11.15
CA ASP A 354 3.70 11.20 -10.94
C ASP A 354 4.85 10.57 -10.14
N ALA A 355 5.98 10.38 -10.81
CA ALA A 355 7.18 9.83 -10.20
C ALA A 355 7.85 10.84 -9.24
N ASP A 356 7.80 12.13 -9.57
CA ASP A 356 8.44 13.17 -8.76
C ASP A 356 7.65 13.44 -7.47
N ALA A 357 6.32 13.35 -7.54
CA ALA A 357 5.45 13.42 -6.37
C ALA A 357 5.46 12.15 -5.49
N THR A 358 6.07 11.06 -5.96
CA THR A 358 6.21 9.81 -5.18
C THR A 358 7.41 9.91 -4.25
N PRO A 359 7.21 9.98 -2.90
CA PRO A 359 8.30 10.15 -1.95
C PRO A 359 9.25 8.95 -1.94
N GLU A 360 10.53 9.23 -1.76
CA GLU A 360 11.58 8.21 -1.64
C GLU A 360 12.00 8.06 -0.18
N TYR A 361 12.32 6.82 0.21
CA TYR A 361 12.84 6.51 1.53
C TYR A 361 13.82 5.35 1.47
N GLY A 362 14.86 5.42 2.31
CA GLY A 362 15.84 4.36 2.48
C GLY A 362 17.07 4.50 1.62
N VAL A 363 17.84 3.44 1.54
CA VAL A 363 19.17 3.41 0.88
C VAL A 363 19.32 2.23 -0.08
N ASP A 364 18.45 1.23 0.01
CA ASP A 364 18.54 0.01 -0.79
C ASP A 364 18.02 0.27 -2.20
N THR A 365 18.80 -0.05 -3.23
CA THR A 365 18.41 0.10 -4.63
C THR A 365 18.02 -1.25 -5.25
N LEU A 366 17.11 -1.22 -6.23
CA LEU A 366 16.74 -2.44 -6.98
C LEU A 366 17.94 -3.06 -7.70
N GLU A 367 18.86 -2.25 -8.20
CA GLU A 367 20.10 -2.73 -8.82
C GLU A 367 20.98 -3.49 -7.83
N GLY A 368 21.15 -2.96 -6.60
CA GLY A 368 21.87 -3.63 -5.51
C GLY A 368 21.22 -4.98 -5.15
N PHE A 369 19.89 -5.01 -5.07
CA PHE A 369 19.14 -6.24 -4.85
C PHE A 369 19.32 -7.26 -5.99
N PHE A 370 19.19 -6.84 -7.25
CA PHE A 370 19.40 -7.71 -8.41
C PHE A 370 20.84 -8.23 -8.46
N LYS A 371 21.84 -7.39 -8.17
CA LYS A 371 23.24 -7.83 -8.10
C LYS A 371 23.39 -8.95 -7.07
N LYS A 372 22.85 -8.79 -5.87
CA LYS A 372 22.87 -9.82 -4.84
C LYS A 372 22.14 -11.08 -5.28
N ALA A 373 20.95 -10.95 -5.87
CA ALA A 373 20.18 -12.08 -6.37
C ALA A 373 20.89 -12.86 -7.48
N VAL A 374 21.64 -12.17 -8.35
CA VAL A 374 22.44 -12.79 -9.43
C VAL A 374 23.66 -13.51 -8.87
N THR A 375 24.36 -12.98 -7.86
CA THR A 375 25.61 -13.54 -7.33
C THR A 375 25.39 -14.57 -6.23
N GLU A 376 24.43 -14.36 -5.32
CA GLU A 376 24.19 -15.18 -4.13
C GLU A 376 22.93 -16.06 -4.27
N GLY A 377 22.10 -15.79 -5.29
CA GLY A 377 20.80 -16.44 -5.48
C GLY A 377 19.69 -15.82 -4.63
N LEU A 378 18.48 -16.40 -4.74
CA LEU A 378 17.26 -15.94 -4.06
C LEU A 378 16.95 -16.81 -2.83
N ALA A 379 17.92 -17.49 -2.25
CA ALA A 379 17.72 -18.35 -1.09
C ALA A 379 17.09 -17.56 0.09
N GLY A 380 16.03 -18.10 0.68
CA GLY A 380 15.26 -17.43 1.74
C GLY A 380 14.32 -16.31 1.26
N GLN A 381 14.27 -16.06 -0.04
CA GLN A 381 13.36 -15.11 -0.68
C GLN A 381 12.29 -15.85 -1.51
N GLU A 382 11.79 -16.97 -1.02
CA GLU A 382 10.73 -17.73 -1.67
C GLU A 382 9.53 -16.82 -1.95
N LEU A 383 9.11 -16.76 -3.22
CA LEU A 383 8.01 -15.88 -3.66
C LEU A 383 6.65 -16.31 -3.10
N GLY A 384 6.53 -17.57 -2.67
CA GLY A 384 5.29 -18.11 -2.11
C GLY A 384 4.15 -18.06 -3.14
N ASP A 385 2.93 -18.01 -2.62
CA ASP A 385 1.70 -18.00 -3.44
C ASP A 385 1.47 -16.66 -4.18
N GLN A 386 2.34 -15.65 -3.99
CA GLN A 386 2.28 -14.34 -4.65
C GLN A 386 3.12 -14.23 -5.93
N ALA A 387 3.66 -15.33 -6.43
CA ALA A 387 4.42 -15.34 -7.69
C ALA A 387 3.48 -15.20 -8.89
N VAL A 388 3.08 -13.98 -9.23
CA VAL A 388 2.22 -13.70 -10.41
C VAL A 388 2.90 -14.12 -11.72
N PHE A 389 4.24 -14.23 -11.75
CA PHE A 389 5.04 -14.63 -12.91
C PHE A 389 6.13 -15.66 -12.56
N GLY A 390 6.03 -16.32 -11.41
CA GLY A 390 6.98 -17.35 -11.01
C GLY A 390 6.70 -18.68 -11.72
N VAL A 391 7.69 -19.21 -12.43
CA VAL A 391 7.69 -20.62 -12.83
C VAL A 391 7.64 -21.41 -11.53
N GLY A 392 6.60 -22.24 -11.36
CA GLY A 392 6.40 -23.04 -10.16
C GLY A 392 7.66 -23.87 -9.83
N GLU A 393 7.96 -23.94 -8.53
CA GLU A 393 8.93 -24.89 -8.00
C GLU A 393 8.40 -26.30 -8.10
#